data_5511eed9f0a1dd1a2e97294a9a1eb630
#
_entry.id   5511eed9f0a1dd1a2e97294a9a1eb630
#
_cell.length_a   1.000
_cell.length_b   1.000
_cell.length_c   1.000
_cell.angle_alpha   90.00
_cell.angle_beta   90.00
_cell.angle_gamma   90.00
#
_symmetry.space_group_name_H-M   'P 1'
#
loop_
_entity.id
_entity.type
_entity.pdbx_description
1 polymer ?
#
loop_
_entity_poly.entity_id
_entity_poly.type
_entity_poly.pdbx_seq_one_letter_code
_entity_poly.pdbx_strand_id
1 'polypeptide(L)'
;MMNVSTGHQLLDGKRTAEAVRDRVREEVEAVQRTKGRPPHLAAILVGNDGASRTYVESKVRACASVGFESSLIELPATISQAALLEHVHRLNNDPGIDGFIVQLPLPGHIDEQAVTLAIDPLKDVDGFHPVNVGNMVLGLPGFLPATPAGVVELLRHHHIATEGRHCVVVGRSNIVGKPMAILMARQADPGNCTVTIAHSRTRHLASITRQAVSWATWTSRRWHPSAVGSPPCPVAWGP
;
A
#
# COMPACT_ATOMS: atom_id res chain seq x y z
N MET A 1 26.76 27.61 13.98
CA MET A 1 27.17 26.20 13.73
C MET A 1 26.11 25.31 14.31
N MET A 2 25.22 24.74 13.46
CA MET A 2 24.20 23.79 13.90
C MET A 2 24.87 22.45 14.10
N ASN A 3 24.81 21.95 15.33
CA ASN A 3 25.30 20.64 15.71
C ASN A 3 24.39 19.60 15.07
N VAL A 4 24.79 18.96 13.97
CA VAL A 4 24.08 17.86 13.35
C VAL A 4 24.31 16.64 14.25
N SER A 5 23.37 16.36 15.12
CA SER A 5 23.34 15.10 15.87
C SER A 5 23.26 13.96 14.86
N THR A 6 24.27 13.12 14.80
CA THR A 6 24.35 11.88 13.98
C THR A 6 23.52 10.74 14.57
N GLY A 7 22.46 11.04 15.30
CA GLY A 7 21.55 10.04 15.85
C GLY A 7 20.64 9.48 14.75
N HIS A 8 20.82 8.20 14.40
CA HIS A 8 19.86 7.48 13.55
C HIS A 8 18.52 7.36 14.29
N GLN A 9 17.45 7.84 13.69
CA GLN A 9 16.09 7.64 14.20
C GLN A 9 15.55 6.33 13.62
N LEU A 10 15.19 5.39 14.50
CA LEU A 10 14.49 4.18 14.10
C LEU A 10 13.01 4.51 13.84
N LEU A 11 12.53 4.22 12.64
CA LEU A 11 11.11 4.29 12.33
C LEU A 11 10.47 2.92 12.65
N ASP A 12 9.90 2.81 13.85
CA ASP A 12 9.29 1.57 14.34
C ASP A 12 7.92 1.33 13.68
N GLY A 13 7.91 0.51 12.63
CA GLY A 13 6.71 0.15 11.89
C GLY A 13 5.70 -0.66 12.71
N LYS A 14 6.17 -1.48 13.65
CA LYS A 14 5.28 -2.28 14.52
C LYS A 14 4.49 -1.37 15.45
N ARG A 15 5.17 -0.46 16.12
CA ARG A 15 4.53 0.53 17.00
C ARG A 15 3.57 1.43 16.23
N THR A 16 3.98 1.89 15.05
CA THR A 16 3.10 2.67 14.16
C THR A 16 1.85 1.89 13.78
N ALA A 17 1.99 0.62 13.39
CA ALA A 17 0.86 -0.22 13.03
C ALA A 17 -0.08 -0.50 14.22
N GLU A 18 0.45 -0.62 15.45
CA GLU A 18 -0.36 -0.73 16.66
C GLU A 18 -1.20 0.54 16.90
N ALA A 19 -0.59 1.71 16.83
CA ALA A 19 -1.29 2.99 16.98
C ALA A 19 -2.37 3.20 15.90
N VAL A 20 -2.10 2.79 14.65
CA VAL A 20 -3.10 2.84 13.56
C VAL A 20 -4.26 1.89 13.87
N ARG A 21 -4.00 0.66 14.30
CA ARG A 21 -5.06 -0.30 14.65
C ARG A 21 -5.93 0.18 15.81
N ASP A 22 -5.35 0.83 16.79
CA ASP A 22 -6.12 1.38 17.94
C ASP A 22 -7.09 2.45 17.46
N ARG A 23 -6.62 3.39 16.61
CA ARG A 23 -7.48 4.41 16.01
C ARG A 23 -8.59 3.79 15.13
N VAL A 24 -8.24 2.82 14.28
CA VAL A 24 -9.21 2.13 13.42
C VAL A 24 -10.27 1.40 14.27
N ARG A 25 -9.89 0.80 15.39
CA ARG A 25 -10.85 0.13 16.31
C ARG A 25 -11.89 1.12 16.84
N GLU A 26 -11.47 2.32 17.27
CA GLU A 26 -12.38 3.37 17.72
C GLU A 26 -13.33 3.82 16.60
N GLU A 27 -12.82 3.96 15.37
CA GLU A 27 -13.65 4.30 14.21
C GLU A 27 -14.65 3.18 13.86
N VAL A 28 -14.24 1.91 13.96
CA VAL A 28 -15.12 0.74 13.75
C VAL A 28 -16.26 0.72 14.76
N GLU A 29 -15.98 0.96 16.03
CA GLU A 29 -17.01 1.04 17.07
C GLU A 29 -18.01 2.16 16.77
N ALA A 30 -17.55 3.31 16.29
CA ALA A 30 -18.42 4.42 15.89
C ALA A 30 -19.29 4.06 14.70
N VAL A 31 -18.74 3.41 13.66
CA VAL A 31 -19.48 2.92 12.50
C VAL A 31 -20.51 1.87 12.91
N GLN A 32 -20.15 0.93 13.77
CA GLN A 32 -21.07 -0.11 14.25
C GLN A 32 -22.26 0.47 15.01
N ARG A 33 -22.03 1.51 15.84
CA ARG A 33 -23.12 2.22 16.53
C ARG A 33 -24.07 2.92 15.56
N THR A 34 -23.58 3.41 14.42
CA THR A 34 -24.40 4.16 13.46
C THR A 34 -25.05 3.29 12.40
N LYS A 35 -24.33 2.28 11.88
CA LYS A 35 -24.80 1.38 10.82
C LYS A 35 -25.41 0.07 11.32
N GLY A 36 -25.28 -0.25 12.62
CA GLY A 36 -25.79 -1.48 13.24
C GLY A 36 -25.00 -2.74 12.92
N ARG A 37 -23.92 -2.66 12.12
CA ARG A 37 -23.01 -3.76 11.80
C ARG A 37 -21.56 -3.27 11.66
N PRO A 38 -20.57 -4.14 11.89
CA PRO A 38 -19.19 -3.81 11.60
C PRO A 38 -18.92 -3.69 10.08
N PRO A 39 -17.86 -2.99 9.66
CA PRO A 39 -17.40 -3.02 8.28
C PRO A 39 -16.98 -4.45 7.88
N HIS A 40 -17.24 -4.83 6.64
CA HIS A 40 -16.94 -6.16 6.11
C HIS A 40 -16.01 -6.08 4.91
N LEU A 41 -14.83 -6.67 5.05
CA LEU A 41 -13.83 -6.80 3.99
C LEU A 41 -13.84 -8.22 3.41
N ALA A 42 -14.03 -8.36 2.09
CA ALA A 42 -13.81 -9.64 1.42
C ALA A 42 -12.43 -9.69 0.75
N ALA A 43 -11.88 -10.90 0.62
CA ALA A 43 -10.64 -11.14 -0.11
C ALA A 43 -10.83 -12.34 -1.06
N ILE A 44 -10.47 -12.16 -2.32
CA ILE A 44 -10.39 -13.25 -3.31
C ILE A 44 -8.93 -13.67 -3.43
N LEU A 45 -8.65 -14.95 -3.22
CA LEU A 45 -7.36 -15.59 -3.43
C LEU A 45 -7.49 -16.62 -4.56
N VAL A 46 -6.74 -16.43 -5.64
CA VAL A 46 -6.74 -17.37 -6.78
C VAL A 46 -5.47 -18.21 -6.76
N GLY A 47 -5.64 -19.51 -6.67
CA GLY A 47 -4.52 -20.46 -6.55
C GLY A 47 -4.02 -20.61 -5.12
N ASN A 48 -2.85 -21.24 -4.98
CA ASN A 48 -2.27 -21.58 -3.69
C ASN A 48 -0.80 -21.13 -3.60
N ASP A 49 -0.50 -19.90 -4.01
CA ASP A 49 0.81 -19.34 -3.78
C ASP A 49 1.01 -19.03 -2.30
N GLY A 50 2.03 -19.63 -1.68
CA GLY A 50 2.26 -19.53 -0.23
C GLY A 50 2.50 -18.10 0.27
N ALA A 51 3.11 -17.24 -0.54
CA ALA A 51 3.30 -15.84 -0.20
C ALA A 51 1.96 -15.09 -0.18
N SER A 52 1.14 -15.26 -1.22
CA SER A 52 -0.19 -14.65 -1.33
C SER A 52 -1.11 -15.11 -0.20
N ARG A 53 -1.09 -16.41 0.15
CA ARG A 53 -1.86 -16.95 1.29
C ARG A 53 -1.44 -16.30 2.61
N THR A 54 -0.16 -16.20 2.90
CA THR A 54 0.36 -15.56 4.12
C THR A 54 -0.08 -14.09 4.22
N TYR A 55 -0.07 -13.35 3.10
CA TYR A 55 -0.55 -11.97 3.06
C TYR A 55 -2.04 -11.86 3.37
N VAL A 56 -2.87 -12.69 2.73
CA VAL A 56 -4.33 -12.68 2.96
C VAL A 56 -4.66 -13.07 4.39
N GLU A 57 -4.03 -14.11 4.95
CA GLU A 57 -4.21 -14.50 6.35
C GLU A 57 -3.81 -13.38 7.32
N SER A 58 -2.74 -12.64 7.00
CA SER A 58 -2.33 -11.48 7.79
C SER A 58 -3.37 -10.35 7.73
N LYS A 59 -3.97 -10.09 6.55
CA LYS A 59 -5.06 -9.13 6.39
C LYS A 59 -6.31 -9.55 7.20
N VAL A 60 -6.71 -10.81 7.12
CA VAL A 60 -7.84 -11.36 7.90
C VAL A 60 -7.61 -11.21 9.41
N ARG A 61 -6.40 -11.56 9.89
CA ARG A 61 -6.05 -11.35 11.31
C ARG A 61 -6.09 -9.88 11.71
N ALA A 62 -5.60 -8.99 10.83
CA ALA A 62 -5.65 -7.55 11.08
C ALA A 62 -7.10 -7.04 11.15
N CYS A 63 -7.98 -7.46 10.25
CA CYS A 63 -9.41 -7.15 10.28
C CYS A 63 -10.04 -7.58 11.60
N ALA A 64 -9.86 -8.83 12.02
CA ALA A 64 -10.38 -9.34 13.28
C ALA A 64 -9.87 -8.52 14.49
N SER A 65 -8.59 -8.09 14.46
CA SER A 65 -7.99 -7.34 15.56
C SER A 65 -8.58 -5.94 15.76
N VAL A 66 -9.25 -5.38 14.77
CA VAL A 66 -9.88 -4.06 14.79
C VAL A 66 -11.41 -4.12 14.75
N GLY A 67 -12.00 -5.32 14.77
CA GLY A 67 -13.45 -5.51 14.82
C GLY A 67 -14.14 -5.50 13.46
N PHE A 68 -13.40 -5.66 12.35
CA PHE A 68 -14.00 -5.89 11.03
C PHE A 68 -14.49 -7.33 10.91
N GLU A 69 -15.56 -7.52 10.16
CA GLU A 69 -15.86 -8.80 9.55
C GLU A 69 -14.96 -9.04 8.33
N SER A 70 -14.62 -10.28 8.06
CA SER A 70 -13.84 -10.62 6.87
C SER A 70 -14.27 -11.94 6.27
N SER A 71 -14.31 -12.01 4.94
CA SER A 71 -14.58 -13.23 4.16
C SER A 71 -13.42 -13.53 3.24
N LEU A 72 -12.95 -14.77 3.25
CA LEU A 72 -11.97 -15.28 2.30
C LEU A 72 -12.63 -16.18 1.27
N ILE A 73 -12.48 -15.85 0.00
CA ILE A 73 -12.96 -16.61 -1.15
C ILE A 73 -11.75 -17.23 -1.84
N GLU A 74 -11.54 -18.52 -1.64
CA GLU A 74 -10.45 -19.25 -2.26
C GLU A 74 -10.93 -19.88 -3.57
N LEU A 75 -10.23 -19.60 -4.66
CA LEU A 75 -10.56 -20.06 -6.00
C LEU A 75 -9.38 -20.86 -6.57
N PRO A 76 -9.65 -21.91 -7.35
CA PRO A 76 -8.58 -22.72 -7.93
C PRO A 76 -7.75 -21.92 -8.93
N ALA A 77 -6.45 -22.23 -9.04
CA ALA A 77 -5.56 -21.60 -10.02
C ALA A 77 -6.03 -21.78 -11.48
N THR A 78 -6.88 -22.75 -11.74
CA THR A 78 -7.46 -23.07 -13.06
C THR A 78 -8.75 -22.33 -13.37
N ILE A 79 -9.23 -21.46 -12.46
CA ILE A 79 -10.47 -20.70 -12.70
C ILE A 79 -10.35 -19.87 -13.97
N SER A 80 -11.41 -19.81 -14.76
CA SER A 80 -11.43 -18.93 -15.93
C SER A 80 -11.59 -17.47 -15.52
N GLN A 81 -11.09 -16.55 -16.36
CA GLN A 81 -11.31 -15.11 -16.14
C GLN A 81 -12.79 -14.76 -16.04
N ALA A 82 -13.65 -15.35 -16.86
CA ALA A 82 -15.09 -15.11 -16.81
C ALA A 82 -15.69 -15.49 -15.45
N ALA A 83 -15.35 -16.67 -14.93
CA ALA A 83 -15.82 -17.09 -13.61
C ALA A 83 -15.28 -16.21 -12.47
N LEU A 84 -14.03 -15.76 -12.56
CA LEU A 84 -13.48 -14.79 -11.58
C LEU A 84 -14.24 -13.46 -11.63
N LEU A 85 -14.54 -12.95 -12.83
CA LEU A 85 -15.32 -11.71 -13.00
C LEU A 85 -16.74 -11.84 -12.43
N GLU A 86 -17.36 -13.01 -12.50
CA GLU A 86 -18.65 -13.26 -11.85
C GLU A 86 -18.56 -13.12 -10.32
N HIS A 87 -17.45 -13.58 -9.71
CA HIS A 87 -17.21 -13.36 -8.28
C HIS A 87 -17.04 -11.87 -7.96
N VAL A 88 -16.29 -11.14 -8.78
CA VAL A 88 -16.12 -9.68 -8.64
C VAL A 88 -17.47 -8.97 -8.73
N HIS A 89 -18.29 -9.29 -9.73
CA HIS A 89 -19.62 -8.69 -9.88
C HIS A 89 -20.57 -9.00 -8.72
N ARG A 90 -20.51 -10.20 -8.15
CA ARG A 90 -21.28 -10.52 -6.94
C ARG A 90 -20.88 -9.64 -5.77
N LEU A 91 -19.58 -9.48 -5.52
CA LEU A 91 -19.09 -8.65 -4.42
C LEU A 91 -19.39 -7.17 -4.64
N ASN A 92 -19.33 -6.67 -5.88
CA ASN A 92 -19.74 -5.31 -6.20
C ASN A 92 -21.20 -5.04 -5.80
N ASN A 93 -22.09 -6.02 -6.02
CA ASN A 93 -23.54 -5.87 -5.79
C ASN A 93 -23.98 -6.33 -4.39
N ASP A 94 -23.10 -6.88 -3.57
CA ASP A 94 -23.46 -7.33 -2.23
C ASP A 94 -23.43 -6.14 -1.25
N PRO A 95 -24.59 -5.72 -0.70
CA PRO A 95 -24.65 -4.63 0.26
C PRO A 95 -24.03 -4.98 1.63
N GLY A 96 -23.80 -6.25 1.90
CA GLY A 96 -23.13 -6.73 3.09
C GLY A 96 -21.61 -6.58 3.03
N ILE A 97 -21.02 -6.32 1.85
CA ILE A 97 -19.59 -6.14 1.64
C ILE A 97 -19.27 -4.65 1.44
N ASP A 98 -18.50 -4.05 2.32
CA ASP A 98 -18.10 -2.64 2.23
C ASP A 98 -16.89 -2.40 1.32
N GLY A 99 -16.06 -3.41 1.13
CA GLY A 99 -14.92 -3.39 0.22
C GLY A 99 -14.30 -4.76 0.04
N PHE A 100 -13.52 -4.93 -1.01
CA PHE A 100 -12.83 -6.20 -1.23
C PHE A 100 -11.53 -6.02 -1.99
N ILE A 101 -10.71 -7.07 -1.92
CA ILE A 101 -9.44 -7.17 -2.64
C ILE A 101 -9.44 -8.42 -3.51
N VAL A 102 -8.80 -8.34 -4.67
CA VAL A 102 -8.38 -9.52 -5.43
C VAL A 102 -6.86 -9.61 -5.30
N GLN A 103 -6.40 -10.61 -4.54
CA GLN A 103 -4.98 -10.72 -4.21
C GLN A 103 -4.13 -10.95 -5.46
N LEU A 104 -3.18 -10.06 -5.70
CA LEU A 104 -2.20 -10.16 -6.78
C LEU A 104 -0.92 -10.89 -6.29
N PRO A 105 -0.17 -11.56 -7.20
CA PRO A 105 -0.44 -11.71 -8.63
C PRO A 105 -1.52 -12.76 -8.94
N LEU A 106 -2.17 -12.62 -10.10
CA LEU A 106 -3.10 -13.62 -10.63
C LEU A 106 -2.36 -14.63 -11.53
N PRO A 107 -2.94 -15.83 -11.77
CA PRO A 107 -2.43 -16.76 -12.76
C PRO A 107 -2.31 -16.12 -14.16
N GLY A 108 -1.25 -16.46 -14.91
CA GLY A 108 -0.88 -15.76 -16.15
C GLY A 108 -1.88 -15.84 -17.31
N HIS A 109 -2.95 -16.64 -17.20
CA HIS A 109 -4.04 -16.68 -18.16
C HIS A 109 -5.19 -15.70 -17.83
N ILE A 110 -5.08 -14.99 -16.71
CA ILE A 110 -6.06 -13.99 -16.27
C ILE A 110 -5.44 -12.59 -16.48
N ASP A 111 -6.19 -11.71 -17.10
CA ASP A 111 -5.81 -10.31 -17.27
C ASP A 111 -6.09 -9.54 -15.97
N GLU A 112 -5.02 -9.25 -15.21
CA GLU A 112 -5.08 -8.48 -13.95
C GLU A 112 -5.71 -7.08 -14.16
N GLN A 113 -5.49 -6.46 -15.32
CA GLN A 113 -6.06 -5.14 -15.61
C GLN A 113 -7.57 -5.23 -15.81
N ALA A 114 -8.04 -6.23 -16.54
CA ALA A 114 -9.48 -6.45 -16.72
C ALA A 114 -10.18 -6.72 -15.39
N VAL A 115 -9.56 -7.49 -14.49
CA VAL A 115 -10.10 -7.75 -13.15
C VAL A 115 -10.13 -6.46 -12.31
N THR A 116 -9.05 -5.69 -12.30
CA THR A 116 -8.99 -4.41 -11.57
C THR A 116 -10.06 -3.43 -12.04
N LEU A 117 -10.28 -3.33 -13.36
CA LEU A 117 -11.30 -2.45 -13.95
C LEU A 117 -12.74 -2.91 -13.66
N ALA A 118 -12.94 -4.18 -13.34
CA ALA A 118 -14.26 -4.71 -12.99
C ALA A 118 -14.67 -4.45 -11.54
N ILE A 119 -13.74 -4.08 -10.66
CA ILE A 119 -14.03 -3.74 -9.26
C ILE A 119 -14.73 -2.38 -9.22
N ASP A 120 -15.81 -2.27 -8.44
CA ASP A 120 -16.42 -0.95 -8.18
C ASP A 120 -15.38 -0.06 -7.44
N PRO A 121 -15.08 1.13 -7.97
CA PRO A 121 -14.16 2.07 -7.31
C PRO A 121 -14.48 2.37 -5.85
N LEU A 122 -15.74 2.31 -5.46
CA LEU A 122 -16.20 2.50 -4.08
C LEU A 122 -15.93 1.29 -3.17
N LYS A 123 -15.56 0.14 -3.74
CA LYS A 123 -15.21 -1.09 -3.02
C LYS A 123 -13.75 -1.53 -3.25
N ASP A 124 -13.01 -0.82 -4.11
CA ASP A 124 -11.59 -1.06 -4.41
C ASP A 124 -10.70 -0.56 -3.27
N VAL A 125 -10.62 -1.31 -2.17
CA VAL A 125 -9.84 -0.90 -0.98
C VAL A 125 -8.33 -0.95 -1.18
N ASP A 126 -7.84 -1.60 -2.23
CA ASP A 126 -6.41 -1.54 -2.62
C ASP A 126 -6.06 -0.24 -3.37
N GLY A 127 -7.07 0.51 -3.87
CA GLY A 127 -6.89 1.80 -4.56
C GLY A 127 -6.20 1.68 -5.92
N PHE A 128 -6.36 0.55 -6.62
CA PHE A 128 -5.72 0.29 -7.92
C PHE A 128 -6.59 0.67 -9.11
N HIS A 129 -7.89 0.82 -8.91
CA HIS A 129 -8.80 1.24 -9.96
C HIS A 129 -8.43 2.64 -10.48
N PRO A 130 -8.44 2.90 -11.80
CA PRO A 130 -8.06 4.20 -12.38
C PRO A 130 -8.80 5.39 -11.79
N VAL A 131 -10.06 5.24 -11.36
CA VAL A 131 -10.82 6.28 -10.67
C VAL A 131 -10.15 6.66 -9.35
N ASN A 132 -9.78 5.69 -8.51
CA ASN A 132 -9.08 5.93 -7.24
C ASN A 132 -7.69 6.52 -7.48
N VAL A 133 -6.97 6.03 -8.49
CA VAL A 133 -5.68 6.63 -8.89
C VAL A 133 -5.85 8.08 -9.35
N GLY A 134 -6.88 8.38 -10.14
CA GLY A 134 -7.22 9.75 -10.55
C GLY A 134 -7.57 10.63 -9.36
N ASN A 135 -8.41 10.16 -8.46
CA ASN A 135 -8.76 10.86 -7.22
C ASN A 135 -7.51 11.15 -6.37
N MET A 136 -6.61 10.18 -6.22
CA MET A 136 -5.34 10.37 -5.50
C MET A 136 -4.49 11.48 -6.13
N VAL A 137 -4.38 11.53 -7.46
CA VAL A 137 -3.64 12.57 -8.19
C VAL A 137 -4.25 13.95 -7.98
N LEU A 138 -5.57 14.04 -8.01
CA LEU A 138 -6.33 15.28 -7.88
C LEU A 138 -6.55 15.70 -6.41
N GLY A 139 -6.16 14.89 -5.45
CA GLY A 139 -6.42 15.13 -4.02
C GLY A 139 -7.89 15.00 -3.62
N LEU A 140 -8.67 14.27 -4.42
CA LEU A 140 -10.07 13.97 -4.14
C LEU A 140 -10.21 12.75 -3.21
N PRO A 141 -11.35 12.59 -2.52
CA PRO A 141 -11.62 11.40 -1.71
C PRO A 141 -11.58 10.11 -2.53
N GLY A 142 -10.95 9.07 -2.01
CA GLY A 142 -10.84 7.76 -2.64
C GLY A 142 -9.89 6.87 -1.86
N PHE A 143 -9.86 5.60 -2.23
CA PHE A 143 -8.91 4.66 -1.64
C PHE A 143 -7.50 4.91 -2.17
N LEU A 144 -6.53 4.77 -1.27
CA LEU A 144 -5.11 4.92 -1.58
C LEU A 144 -4.41 3.56 -1.55
N PRO A 145 -3.44 3.31 -2.46
CA PRO A 145 -2.64 2.09 -2.39
C PRO A 145 -2.02 1.90 -1.00
N ALA A 146 -2.29 0.75 -0.37
CA ALA A 146 -2.01 0.50 1.04
C ALA A 146 -0.53 0.69 1.41
N THR A 147 0.41 0.19 0.58
CA THR A 147 1.85 0.31 0.86
C THR A 147 2.33 1.77 0.85
N PRO A 148 2.06 2.60 -0.18
CA PRO A 148 2.38 4.02 -0.14
C PRO A 148 1.70 4.77 1.00
N ALA A 149 0.43 4.50 1.27
CA ALA A 149 -0.31 5.10 2.38
C ALA A 149 0.32 4.74 3.74
N GLY A 150 0.73 3.48 3.92
CA GLY A 150 1.45 3.03 5.12
C GLY A 150 2.80 3.73 5.32
N VAL A 151 3.55 4.01 4.25
CA VAL A 151 4.79 4.79 4.34
C VAL A 151 4.49 6.23 4.77
N VAL A 152 3.47 6.86 4.19
CA VAL A 152 3.06 8.23 4.60
C VAL A 152 2.65 8.25 6.06
N GLU A 153 1.90 7.25 6.53
CA GLU A 153 1.50 7.14 7.94
C GLU A 153 2.70 6.92 8.87
N LEU A 154 3.68 6.13 8.44
CA LEU A 154 4.92 5.94 9.19
C LEU A 154 5.69 7.28 9.35
N LEU A 155 5.80 8.06 8.27
CA LEU A 155 6.44 9.37 8.31
C LEU A 155 5.69 10.33 9.24
N ARG A 156 4.36 10.33 9.18
CA ARG A 156 3.49 11.15 10.05
C ARG A 156 3.66 10.76 11.52
N HIS A 157 3.58 9.48 11.84
CA HIS A 157 3.69 8.97 13.20
C HIS A 157 5.04 9.33 13.86
N HIS A 158 6.10 9.36 13.07
CA HIS A 158 7.44 9.72 13.55
C HIS A 158 7.79 11.19 13.36
N HIS A 159 6.83 12.04 12.99
CA HIS A 159 7.01 13.50 12.80
C HIS A 159 8.16 13.86 11.87
N ILE A 160 8.29 13.10 10.78
CA ILE A 160 9.35 13.36 9.79
C ILE A 160 8.94 14.52 8.89
N ALA A 161 9.66 15.61 8.99
CA ALA A 161 9.43 16.80 8.15
C ALA A 161 9.77 16.48 6.68
N THR A 162 8.77 16.61 5.81
CA THR A 162 8.89 16.31 4.37
C THR A 162 8.83 17.57 3.50
N GLU A 163 8.22 18.63 3.99
CA GLU A 163 8.06 19.88 3.26
C GLU A 163 9.40 20.47 2.80
N GLY A 164 9.46 20.85 1.53
CA GLY A 164 10.66 21.39 0.89
C GLY A 164 11.82 20.42 0.74
N ARG A 165 11.63 19.12 1.07
CA ARG A 165 12.67 18.09 0.95
C ARG A 165 12.68 17.49 -0.44
N HIS A 166 13.84 16.95 -0.83
CA HIS A 166 13.98 16.17 -2.05
C HIS A 166 13.76 14.70 -1.74
N CYS A 167 12.70 14.12 -2.30
CA CYS A 167 12.36 12.70 -2.19
C CYS A 167 12.75 11.98 -3.48
N VAL A 168 13.49 10.88 -3.37
CA VAL A 168 13.79 9.99 -4.50
C VAL A 168 13.05 8.68 -4.32
N VAL A 169 12.13 8.38 -5.23
CA VAL A 169 11.42 7.11 -5.29
C VAL A 169 12.11 6.19 -6.27
N VAL A 170 12.67 5.08 -5.79
CA VAL A 170 13.32 4.07 -6.64
C VAL A 170 12.32 2.98 -6.99
N GLY A 171 11.75 3.08 -8.18
CA GLY A 171 10.69 2.22 -8.71
C GLY A 171 9.59 3.03 -9.35
N ARG A 172 8.86 2.40 -10.30
CA ARG A 172 7.74 3.04 -11.02
C ARG A 172 6.56 2.10 -11.25
N SER A 173 6.35 1.15 -10.33
CA SER A 173 5.17 0.30 -10.40
C SER A 173 3.89 1.10 -10.21
N ASN A 174 2.80 0.63 -10.79
CA ASN A 174 1.50 1.29 -10.66
C ASN A 174 0.93 1.19 -9.23
N ILE A 175 1.35 0.17 -8.48
CA ILE A 175 0.82 -0.12 -7.14
C ILE A 175 1.65 0.47 -5.99
N VAL A 176 2.93 0.85 -6.24
CA VAL A 176 3.80 1.42 -5.18
C VAL A 176 4.54 2.67 -5.66
N GLY A 177 5.39 2.57 -6.70
CA GLY A 177 6.33 3.63 -7.04
C GLY A 177 5.66 4.92 -7.50
N LYS A 178 4.73 4.83 -8.46
CA LYS A 178 3.97 6.00 -8.93
C LYS A 178 3.09 6.58 -7.82
N PRO A 179 2.27 5.79 -7.09
CA PRO A 179 1.51 6.30 -5.97
C PRO A 179 2.36 6.96 -4.89
N MET A 180 3.51 6.38 -4.53
CA MET A 180 4.43 6.97 -3.56
C MET A 180 4.90 8.36 -4.00
N ALA A 181 5.29 8.50 -5.27
CA ALA A 181 5.74 9.77 -5.81
C ALA A 181 4.63 10.85 -5.78
N ILE A 182 3.40 10.46 -6.12
CA ILE A 182 2.22 11.34 -6.07
C ILE A 182 1.96 11.78 -4.62
N LEU A 183 1.92 10.84 -3.68
CA LEU A 183 1.64 11.15 -2.27
C LEU A 183 2.71 12.04 -1.65
N MET A 184 3.99 11.88 -2.00
CA MET A 184 5.06 12.74 -1.49
C MET A 184 5.09 14.12 -2.15
N ALA A 185 4.60 14.25 -3.39
CA ALA A 185 4.54 15.54 -4.09
C ALA A 185 3.28 16.37 -3.74
N ARG A 186 2.21 15.73 -3.25
CA ARG A 186 0.93 16.40 -2.97
C ARG A 186 1.07 17.48 -1.90
N GLN A 187 0.17 18.48 -1.93
CA GLN A 187 0.06 19.49 -0.89
C GLN A 187 -0.57 18.90 0.38
N ALA A 188 0.25 18.32 1.23
CA ALA A 188 -0.16 17.65 2.47
C ALA A 188 1.05 17.52 3.42
N ASP A 189 0.80 17.10 4.65
CA ASP A 189 1.81 16.70 5.63
C ASP A 189 1.53 15.27 6.14
N PRO A 190 2.42 14.32 5.85
CA PRO A 190 3.59 14.34 4.96
C PRO A 190 3.25 14.59 3.48
N GLY A 191 4.13 15.29 2.78
CA GLY A 191 3.98 15.70 1.39
C GLY A 191 4.89 16.90 1.09
N ASN A 192 4.50 17.74 0.13
CA ASN A 192 5.23 18.97 -0.27
C ASN A 192 6.71 18.74 -0.62
N CYS A 193 7.06 17.53 -1.11
CA CYS A 193 8.40 17.22 -1.57
C CYS A 193 8.61 17.60 -3.03
N THR A 194 9.86 17.96 -3.38
CA THR A 194 10.34 17.79 -4.75
C THR A 194 10.63 16.32 -4.98
N VAL A 195 9.98 15.66 -5.96
CA VAL A 195 10.08 14.23 -6.14
C VAL A 195 10.79 13.85 -7.43
N THR A 196 11.78 12.97 -7.32
CA THR A 196 12.41 12.31 -8.47
C THR A 196 12.06 10.83 -8.47
N ILE A 197 11.53 10.32 -9.60
CA ILE A 197 11.33 8.89 -9.82
C ILE A 197 12.54 8.31 -10.55
N ALA A 198 13.23 7.37 -9.93
CA ALA A 198 14.31 6.60 -10.53
C ALA A 198 13.88 5.14 -10.76
N HIS A 199 14.41 4.48 -11.79
CA HIS A 199 14.02 3.13 -12.16
C HIS A 199 15.15 2.38 -12.90
N SER A 200 14.94 1.14 -13.30
CA SER A 200 15.95 0.29 -13.96
C SER A 200 16.58 0.88 -15.24
N ARG A 201 15.98 1.90 -15.83
CA ARG A 201 16.52 2.63 -17.00
C ARG A 201 17.17 3.97 -16.64
N THR A 202 17.20 4.33 -15.36
CA THR A 202 17.81 5.58 -14.89
C THR A 202 19.33 5.44 -14.94
N ARG A 203 19.97 6.40 -15.63
CA ARG A 203 21.44 6.50 -15.65
C ARG A 203 21.91 7.27 -14.41
N HIS A 204 23.07 6.92 -13.88
CA HIS A 204 23.71 7.62 -12.74
C HIS A 204 22.85 7.71 -11.47
N LEU A 205 22.17 6.61 -11.11
CA LEU A 205 21.31 6.55 -9.92
C LEU A 205 22.02 7.05 -8.66
N ALA A 206 23.29 6.70 -8.47
CA ALA A 206 24.09 7.09 -7.30
C ALA A 206 24.25 8.61 -7.16
N SER A 207 24.29 9.38 -8.25
CA SER A 207 24.36 10.86 -8.19
C SER A 207 23.01 11.48 -7.78
N ILE A 208 21.91 10.89 -8.21
CA ILE A 208 20.56 11.34 -7.87
C ILE A 208 20.28 11.11 -6.38
N THR A 209 20.67 9.94 -5.85
CA THR A 209 20.41 9.57 -4.45
C THR A 209 21.29 10.29 -3.43
N ARG A 210 22.46 10.81 -3.82
CA ARG A 210 23.35 11.58 -2.91
C ARG A 210 22.76 12.88 -2.39
N GLN A 211 21.81 13.45 -3.12
CA GLN A 211 21.16 14.73 -2.76
C GLN A 211 19.82 14.53 -2.03
N ALA A 212 19.39 13.29 -1.89
CA ALA A 212 18.12 12.94 -1.27
C ALA A 212 18.32 12.41 0.14
N VAL A 213 17.34 12.65 1.02
CA VAL A 213 17.23 11.94 2.27
C VAL A 213 16.91 10.46 1.91
N SER A 214 17.79 9.54 2.31
CA SER A 214 17.67 8.14 1.95
C SER A 214 16.53 7.48 2.72
N TRP A 215 15.44 7.13 2.05
CA TRP A 215 14.37 6.27 2.56
C TRP A 215 14.45 4.91 1.89
N ALA A 216 14.31 3.84 2.66
CA ALA A 216 14.35 2.48 2.12
C ALA A 216 13.20 2.25 1.14
N THR A 217 13.52 1.80 -0.06
CA THR A 217 12.56 1.30 -1.04
C THR A 217 12.50 -0.21 -0.99
N TRP A 218 11.30 -0.74 -0.88
CA TRP A 218 11.06 -2.17 -1.04
C TRP A 218 11.00 -2.50 -2.54
N THR A 219 11.91 -3.36 -3.02
CA THR A 219 11.81 -3.95 -4.36
C THR A 219 11.68 -5.46 -4.22
N SER A 220 10.69 -6.04 -4.85
CA SER A 220 10.33 -7.46 -4.75
C SER A 220 11.32 -8.44 -5.39
N ARG A 221 12.48 -8.01 -5.90
CA ARG A 221 13.55 -8.90 -6.38
C ARG A 221 14.94 -8.27 -6.22
N ARG A 222 15.73 -8.84 -5.31
CA ARG A 222 17.20 -8.74 -5.16
C ARG A 222 17.82 -7.35 -5.36
N TRP A 223 17.83 -6.59 -4.29
CA TRP A 223 18.80 -5.53 -4.15
C TRP A 223 20.09 -6.09 -3.50
N HIS A 224 21.24 -5.94 -4.17
CA HIS A 224 22.53 -6.30 -3.60
C HIS A 224 23.18 -5.04 -3.05
N PRO A 225 23.57 -5.00 -1.75
CA PRO A 225 24.18 -3.82 -1.11
C PRO A 225 25.52 -3.39 -1.72
N SER A 226 26.20 -4.27 -2.46
CA SER A 226 27.51 -4.02 -3.07
C SER A 226 27.50 -3.09 -4.29
N ALA A 227 26.33 -2.65 -4.79
CA ALA A 227 26.24 -1.79 -5.97
C ALA A 227 26.29 -0.28 -5.65
N VAL A 228 26.21 0.13 -4.38
CA VAL A 228 26.27 1.53 -3.97
C VAL A 228 27.16 1.63 -2.73
N GLY A 229 28.34 2.20 -2.89
CA GLY A 229 29.32 2.40 -1.81
C GLY A 229 28.86 3.43 -0.77
N SER A 230 27.84 3.10 -0.01
CA SER A 230 27.34 3.89 1.11
C SER A 230 26.88 2.94 2.22
N PRO A 231 26.99 3.31 3.50
CA PRO A 231 26.65 2.44 4.60
C PRO A 231 25.19 1.97 4.52
N PRO A 232 24.88 0.76 5.02
CA PRO A 232 23.56 0.18 4.93
C PRO A 232 22.52 1.10 5.60
N CYS A 233 21.43 1.34 4.89
CA CYS A 233 20.26 2.02 5.45
C CYS A 233 19.69 1.14 6.60
N PRO A 234 19.52 1.65 7.82
CA PRO A 234 19.16 0.84 8.99
C PRO A 234 17.67 0.50 9.10
N VAL A 235 16.97 0.42 7.99
CA VAL A 235 15.56 -0.03 8.02
C VAL A 235 15.49 -1.43 7.40
N ALA A 236 15.79 -2.44 8.21
CA ALA A 236 15.42 -3.82 7.91
C ALA A 236 13.97 -4.05 8.37
N TRP A 237 13.09 -4.32 7.43
CA TRP A 237 11.79 -4.90 7.74
C TRP A 237 11.99 -6.40 7.88
N GLY A 238 12.00 -6.89 9.10
CA GLY A 238 11.87 -8.32 9.40
C GLY A 238 10.43 -8.79 9.14
N PRO A 239 10.25 -10.11 8.96
CA PRO A 239 8.97 -10.72 8.62
C PRO A 239 7.89 -10.47 9.67
#